data_0205ea52e4bbce0006ba1a54aa73f7cc
#
_entry.id   0205ea52e4bbce0006ba1a54aa73f7cc
#
_cell.length_a   1.000
_cell.length_b   1.000
_cell.length_c   1.000
_cell.angle_alpha   90.00
_cell.angle_beta   90.00
_cell.angle_gamma   90.00
#
_symmetry.space_group_name_H-M   'P 1'
#
loop_
_entity.id
_entity.type
_entity.pdbx_description
1 polymer ?
#
loop_
_entity_poly.entity_id
_entity_poly.type
_entity_poly.pdbx_seq_one_letter_code
_entity_poly.pdbx_strand_id
1 'polypeptide(L)'
;FTPETLALFEEGRGPLTSNLPEAGAFFRTRPGLDAPDIEFHYSPSLLYDEGLVPPHDHGVCYGPVLIKPEARGKVFLRSPLPDAKPRILHNYLTTENDRRSFIDGLRIAMEIAEQEPLKSRVREAFRAPASDSDEDILAYIRANAHTVYHPTSTCAIGQVVDPELRVYGTEGLRVVDASVMPSITRANTHAPTIMIA
;
A
#
# COMPACT_ATOMS: atom_id res chain seq x y z
N PHE A 1 -11.56 -22.56 -4.04
CA PHE A 1 -12.84 -22.35 -4.76
C PHE A 1 -13.62 -23.64 -4.71
N THR A 2 -14.86 -23.61 -4.22
CA THR A 2 -15.78 -24.76 -4.23
C THR A 2 -16.78 -24.61 -5.38
N PRO A 3 -17.42 -25.69 -5.88
CA PRO A 3 -18.48 -25.58 -6.87
C PRO A 3 -19.61 -24.65 -6.45
N GLU A 4 -19.97 -24.59 -5.15
CA GLU A 4 -20.98 -23.68 -4.63
C GLU A 4 -20.55 -22.20 -4.73
N THR A 5 -19.30 -21.87 -4.39
CA THR A 5 -18.83 -20.49 -4.50
C THR A 5 -18.73 -20.03 -5.95
N LEU A 6 -18.41 -20.94 -6.88
CA LEU A 6 -18.44 -20.63 -8.32
C LEU A 6 -19.85 -20.42 -8.84
N ALA A 7 -20.83 -21.26 -8.44
CA ALA A 7 -22.23 -21.08 -8.81
C ALA A 7 -22.77 -19.74 -8.29
N LEU A 8 -22.46 -19.34 -7.05
CA LEU A 8 -22.81 -18.05 -6.50
C LEU A 8 -22.20 -16.89 -7.29
N PHE A 9 -20.95 -17.03 -7.74
CA PHE A 9 -20.27 -16.02 -8.55
C PHE A 9 -20.95 -15.84 -9.90
N GLU A 10 -21.37 -16.92 -10.57
CA GLU A 10 -22.13 -16.88 -11.82
C GLU A 10 -23.48 -16.16 -11.66
N GLU A 11 -24.08 -16.21 -10.47
CA GLU A 11 -25.28 -15.49 -10.11
C GLU A 11 -25.00 -14.01 -9.68
N GLY A 12 -23.75 -13.56 -9.74
CA GLY A 12 -23.35 -12.20 -9.34
C GLY A 12 -23.37 -11.96 -7.83
N ARG A 13 -23.25 -12.98 -7.02
CA ARG A 13 -23.25 -12.93 -5.54
C ARG A 13 -22.23 -13.87 -4.91
N GLY A 14 -22.10 -13.81 -3.60
CA GLY A 14 -21.17 -14.67 -2.84
C GLY A 14 -19.77 -14.09 -2.69
N PRO A 15 -18.88 -14.80 -1.97
CA PRO A 15 -17.58 -14.27 -1.56
C PRO A 15 -16.63 -13.95 -2.72
N LEU A 16 -16.82 -14.57 -3.88
CA LEU A 16 -15.97 -14.32 -5.06
C LEU A 16 -16.32 -13.02 -5.81
N THR A 17 -17.43 -12.34 -5.44
CA THR A 17 -17.76 -11.00 -5.95
C THR A 17 -17.09 -9.87 -5.15
N SER A 18 -16.42 -10.21 -4.04
CA SER A 18 -15.70 -9.25 -3.21
C SER A 18 -14.50 -8.65 -3.94
N ASN A 19 -14.25 -7.36 -3.74
CA ASN A 19 -13.02 -6.68 -4.15
C ASN A 19 -11.84 -6.99 -3.21
N LEU A 20 -11.98 -7.91 -2.29
CA LEU A 20 -11.08 -8.33 -1.23
C LEU A 20 -10.94 -7.29 -0.11
N PRO A 21 -10.43 -6.06 -0.31
CA PRO A 21 -10.59 -5.01 0.69
C PRO A 21 -12.04 -4.51 0.70
N GLU A 22 -12.83 -4.93 1.69
CA GLU A 22 -14.26 -4.61 1.79
C GLU A 22 -14.56 -3.38 2.65
N ALA A 23 -13.58 -2.97 3.46
CA ALA A 23 -13.68 -1.75 4.25
C ALA A 23 -12.32 -1.04 4.31
N GLY A 24 -12.38 0.25 4.50
CA GLY A 24 -11.20 1.09 4.65
C GLY A 24 -11.49 2.33 5.46
N ALA A 25 -10.45 2.96 5.95
CA ALA A 25 -10.53 4.20 6.69
C ALA A 25 -9.28 5.05 6.48
N PHE A 26 -9.41 6.36 6.64
CA PHE A 26 -8.31 7.30 6.57
C PHE A 26 -8.16 7.98 7.92
N PHE A 27 -6.94 7.96 8.48
CA PHE A 27 -6.64 8.53 9.79
C PHE A 27 -5.52 9.57 9.69
N ARG A 28 -5.58 10.57 10.56
CA ARG A 28 -4.43 11.36 10.95
C ARG A 28 -3.82 10.69 12.17
N THR A 29 -2.57 10.24 12.05
CA THR A 29 -1.88 9.56 13.16
C THR A 29 -1.60 10.49 14.35
N ARG A 30 -1.58 11.81 14.12
CA ARG A 30 -1.33 12.81 15.15
C ARG A 30 -2.03 14.13 14.87
N PRO A 31 -2.26 14.96 15.90
CA PRO A 31 -2.79 16.32 15.74
C PRO A 31 -1.89 17.20 14.86
N GLY A 32 -2.50 18.17 14.17
CA GLY A 32 -1.79 19.16 13.35
C GLY A 32 -1.45 18.73 11.93
N LEU A 33 -1.76 17.50 11.52
CA LEU A 33 -1.67 17.12 10.12
C LEU A 33 -2.82 17.73 9.30
N ASP A 34 -2.53 18.30 8.15
CA ASP A 34 -3.53 18.91 7.26
C ASP A 34 -4.53 17.89 6.72
N ALA A 35 -4.07 16.65 6.49
CA ALA A 35 -4.86 15.57 5.92
C ALA A 35 -4.42 14.21 6.51
N PRO A 36 -5.20 13.15 6.33
CA PRO A 36 -4.79 11.79 6.70
C PRO A 36 -3.44 11.42 6.11
N ASP A 37 -2.63 10.71 6.88
CA ASP A 37 -1.32 10.18 6.49
C ASP A 37 -1.29 8.65 6.44
N ILE A 38 -2.33 8.00 6.99
CA ILE A 38 -2.53 6.56 6.96
C ILE A 38 -3.90 6.23 6.39
N GLU A 39 -3.92 5.21 5.53
CA GLU A 39 -5.11 4.50 5.07
C GLU A 39 -5.12 3.10 5.67
N PHE A 40 -6.29 2.59 6.03
CA PHE A 40 -6.48 1.19 6.43
C PHE A 40 -7.23 0.44 5.34
N HIS A 41 -6.73 -0.74 5.02
CA HIS A 41 -7.46 -1.74 4.25
C HIS A 41 -7.87 -2.88 5.16
N TYR A 42 -9.12 -3.30 5.08
CA TYR A 42 -9.65 -4.48 5.78
C TYR A 42 -10.06 -5.53 4.75
N SER A 43 -9.56 -6.74 4.91
CA SER A 43 -9.90 -7.90 4.08
C SER A 43 -10.45 -9.03 4.94
N PRO A 44 -11.58 -9.67 4.55
CA PRO A 44 -12.15 -10.80 5.26
C PRO A 44 -11.42 -12.11 4.95
N SER A 45 -10.11 -12.05 4.79
CA SER A 45 -9.23 -13.17 4.50
C SER A 45 -7.86 -12.91 5.09
N LEU A 46 -7.15 -13.97 5.47
CA LEU A 46 -5.74 -13.87 5.81
C LEU A 46 -4.93 -13.58 4.54
N LEU A 47 -4.13 -12.52 4.59
CA LEU A 47 -3.17 -12.15 3.55
C LEU A 47 -1.77 -12.16 4.15
N TYR A 48 -0.90 -13.01 3.62
CA TYR A 48 0.51 -13.03 3.99
C TYR A 48 1.35 -13.37 2.77
N ASP A 49 2.62 -12.97 2.84
CA ASP A 49 3.57 -13.16 1.76
C ASP A 49 3.03 -12.64 0.42
N GLU A 50 2.43 -11.43 0.45
CA GLU A 50 1.83 -10.74 -0.71
C GLU A 50 0.74 -11.54 -1.43
N GLY A 51 0.06 -12.47 -0.72
CA GLY A 51 -0.95 -13.35 -1.29
C GLY A 51 -0.36 -14.50 -2.12
N LEU A 52 0.94 -14.71 -2.09
CA LEU A 52 1.61 -15.80 -2.81
C LEU A 52 1.44 -17.15 -2.10
N VAL A 53 1.14 -17.12 -0.81
CA VAL A 53 0.85 -18.32 -0.02
C VAL A 53 -0.65 -18.39 0.23
N PRO A 54 -1.34 -19.46 -0.17
CA PRO A 54 -2.75 -19.63 0.09
C PRO A 54 -3.06 -19.61 1.59
N PRO A 55 -4.13 -18.93 2.03
CA PRO A 55 -4.56 -19.00 3.42
C PRO A 55 -4.98 -20.41 3.78
N HIS A 56 -4.57 -20.88 4.95
CA HIS A 56 -4.86 -22.22 5.46
C HIS A 56 -5.78 -22.21 6.68
N ASP A 57 -6.27 -21.03 7.08
CA ASP A 57 -7.26 -20.86 8.15
C ASP A 57 -8.19 -19.69 7.84
N HIS A 58 -9.27 -19.57 8.60
CA HIS A 58 -10.18 -18.44 8.55
C HIS A 58 -9.62 -17.26 9.35
N GLY A 59 -9.74 -16.07 8.81
CA GLY A 59 -9.30 -14.88 9.52
C GLY A 59 -9.59 -13.60 8.75
N VAL A 60 -9.22 -12.50 9.35
CA VAL A 60 -9.26 -11.17 8.74
C VAL A 60 -7.85 -10.58 8.72
N CYS A 61 -7.58 -9.75 7.75
CA CYS A 61 -6.34 -8.99 7.65
C CYS A 61 -6.68 -7.51 7.53
N TYR A 62 -6.06 -6.69 8.34
CA TYR A 62 -6.12 -5.24 8.21
C TYR A 62 -4.85 -4.61 8.74
N GLY A 63 -4.55 -3.41 8.25
CA GLY A 63 -3.36 -2.70 8.70
C GLY A 63 -3.19 -1.35 8.01
N PRO A 64 -2.24 -0.56 8.51
CA PRO A 64 -1.96 0.76 7.98
C PRO A 64 -1.18 0.71 6.67
N VAL A 65 -1.56 1.59 5.76
CA VAL A 65 -0.83 1.93 4.54
C VAL A 65 -0.37 3.37 4.67
N LEU A 66 0.92 3.61 4.57
CA LEU A 66 1.48 4.96 4.57
C LEU A 66 1.20 5.62 3.20
N ILE A 67 0.24 6.54 3.16
CA ILE A 67 -0.27 7.11 1.90
C ILE A 67 0.47 8.37 1.43
N LYS A 68 1.33 8.95 2.25
CA LYS A 68 2.14 10.13 1.88
C LYS A 68 3.58 10.01 2.38
N PRO A 69 4.34 8.99 1.95
CA PRO A 69 5.72 8.82 2.36
C PRO A 69 6.60 10.00 1.91
N GLU A 70 7.53 10.40 2.78
CA GLU A 70 8.58 11.37 2.46
C GLU A 70 9.81 10.72 1.83
N ALA A 71 10.07 9.45 2.16
CA ALA A 71 11.16 8.68 1.59
C ALA A 71 11.09 8.64 0.05
N ARG A 72 12.24 8.69 -0.60
CA ARG A 72 12.37 8.65 -2.05
C ARG A 72 13.29 7.52 -2.48
N GLY A 73 12.81 6.72 -3.41
CA GLY A 73 13.58 5.69 -4.09
C GLY A 73 14.15 6.17 -5.42
N LYS A 74 14.72 5.23 -6.16
CA LYS A 74 15.25 5.46 -7.51
C LYS A 74 15.07 4.24 -8.39
N VAL A 75 14.77 4.49 -9.68
CA VAL A 75 14.87 3.50 -10.74
C VAL A 75 15.96 3.97 -11.70
N PHE A 76 16.90 3.09 -12.04
CA PHE A 76 18.02 3.43 -12.91
C PHE A 76 18.54 2.21 -13.67
N LEU A 77 19.24 2.47 -14.77
CA LEU A 77 19.78 1.42 -15.61
C LEU A 77 20.86 0.61 -14.88
N ARG A 78 20.80 -0.70 -15.03
CA ARG A 78 21.85 -1.62 -14.57
C ARG A 78 22.92 -1.83 -15.66
N SER A 79 22.51 -1.75 -16.92
CA SER A 79 23.30 -2.09 -18.10
C SER A 79 22.74 -1.34 -19.33
N PRO A 80 23.52 -1.10 -20.38
CA PRO A 80 23.03 -0.59 -21.64
C PRO A 80 22.23 -1.63 -22.44
N LEU A 81 22.22 -2.90 -22.04
CA LEU A 81 21.47 -3.96 -22.71
C LEU A 81 19.97 -3.81 -22.44
N PRO A 82 19.11 -3.82 -23.46
CA PRO A 82 17.67 -3.57 -23.33
C PRO A 82 16.96 -4.63 -22.48
N ASP A 83 17.43 -5.87 -22.47
CA ASP A 83 16.84 -6.98 -21.71
C ASP A 83 17.26 -6.98 -20.22
N ALA A 84 18.23 -6.15 -19.84
CA ALA A 84 18.67 -6.06 -18.46
C ALA A 84 17.62 -5.35 -17.60
N LYS A 85 17.06 -6.04 -16.61
CA LYS A 85 16.12 -5.44 -15.64
C LYS A 85 16.76 -4.24 -14.94
N PRO A 86 16.01 -3.14 -14.73
CA PRO A 86 16.52 -1.96 -14.03
C PRO A 86 16.92 -2.28 -12.58
N ARG A 87 17.71 -1.41 -11.99
CA ARG A 87 17.91 -1.38 -10.54
C ARG A 87 16.81 -0.54 -9.92
N ILE A 88 16.20 -1.08 -8.88
CA ILE A 88 15.14 -0.41 -8.12
C ILE A 88 15.62 -0.32 -6.67
N LEU A 89 15.66 0.90 -6.15
CA LEU A 89 15.98 1.19 -4.77
C LEU A 89 14.75 1.85 -4.13
N HIS A 90 14.08 1.13 -3.25
CA HIS A 90 12.83 1.61 -2.65
C HIS A 90 13.05 2.66 -1.55
N ASN A 91 14.08 2.51 -0.73
CA ASN A 91 14.39 3.40 0.41
C ASN A 91 13.23 3.54 1.43
N TYR A 92 12.40 2.52 1.60
CA TYR A 92 11.32 2.55 2.58
C TYR A 92 11.86 2.83 4.00
N LEU A 93 11.06 3.57 4.81
CA LEU A 93 11.32 3.84 6.23
C LEU A 93 12.65 4.59 6.51
N THR A 94 13.20 5.29 5.54
CA THR A 94 14.46 6.05 5.73
C THR A 94 14.25 7.37 6.47
N THR A 95 13.04 7.95 6.43
CA THR A 95 12.72 9.18 7.16
C THR A 95 12.12 8.89 8.53
N GLU A 96 12.33 9.81 9.48
CA GLU A 96 11.75 9.69 10.82
C GLU A 96 10.22 9.80 10.77
N ASN A 97 9.71 10.72 9.95
CA ASN A 97 8.28 10.93 9.81
C ASN A 97 7.55 9.69 9.28
N ASP A 98 8.12 8.99 8.28
CA ASP A 98 7.54 7.75 7.75
C ASP A 98 7.49 6.65 8.82
N ARG A 99 8.59 6.49 9.57
CA ARG A 99 8.65 5.52 10.68
C ARG A 99 7.60 5.84 11.74
N ARG A 100 7.51 7.11 12.15
CA ARG A 100 6.59 7.54 13.19
C ARG A 100 5.14 7.33 12.77
N SER A 101 4.75 7.79 11.58
CA SER A 101 3.38 7.60 11.09
C SER A 101 3.01 6.12 10.98
N PHE A 102 3.96 5.27 10.58
CA PHE A 102 3.68 3.84 10.45
C PHE A 102 3.55 3.14 11.81
N ILE A 103 4.39 3.53 12.80
CA ILE A 103 4.29 3.03 14.19
C ILE A 103 2.95 3.44 14.79
N ASP A 104 2.59 4.72 14.70
CA ASP A 104 1.33 5.24 15.23
C ASP A 104 0.12 4.58 14.52
N GLY A 105 0.21 4.38 13.21
CA GLY A 105 -0.80 3.64 12.43
C GLY A 105 -0.97 2.20 12.91
N LEU A 106 0.11 1.51 13.24
CA LEU A 106 0.03 0.13 13.74
C LEU A 106 -0.54 0.06 15.16
N ARG A 107 -0.28 1.07 16.02
CA ARG A 107 -0.96 1.18 17.32
C ARG A 107 -2.47 1.33 17.15
N ILE A 108 -2.92 2.17 16.20
CA ILE A 108 -4.35 2.28 15.88
C ILE A 108 -4.90 0.92 15.45
N ALA A 109 -4.17 0.12 14.66
CA ALA A 109 -4.59 -1.22 14.29
C ALA A 109 -4.76 -2.15 15.51
N MET A 110 -3.82 -2.09 16.44
CA MET A 110 -3.90 -2.86 17.70
C MET A 110 -5.10 -2.42 18.55
N GLU A 111 -5.35 -1.12 18.66
CA GLU A 111 -6.52 -0.58 19.36
C GLU A 111 -7.85 -1.02 18.71
N ILE A 112 -7.91 -1.08 17.37
CA ILE A 112 -9.08 -1.57 16.64
C ILE A 112 -9.37 -3.03 16.98
N ALA A 113 -8.34 -3.87 17.15
CA ALA A 113 -8.49 -5.28 17.54
C ALA A 113 -9.21 -5.45 18.89
N GLU A 114 -9.03 -4.48 19.79
CA GLU A 114 -9.64 -4.49 21.13
C GLU A 114 -11.07 -3.91 21.17
N GLN A 115 -11.61 -3.46 20.04
CA GLN A 115 -12.97 -2.90 19.97
C GLN A 115 -14.01 -3.95 19.57
N GLU A 116 -15.21 -3.83 20.15
CA GLU A 116 -16.36 -4.60 19.71
C GLU A 116 -16.92 -4.04 18.37
N PRO A 117 -17.41 -4.89 17.49
CA PRO A 117 -17.62 -6.34 17.63
C PRO A 117 -16.42 -7.22 17.21
N LEU A 118 -15.26 -6.62 16.87
CA LEU A 118 -14.10 -7.38 16.38
C LEU A 118 -13.50 -8.25 17.49
N LYS A 119 -13.29 -7.67 18.67
CA LYS A 119 -12.69 -8.33 19.84
C LYS A 119 -13.37 -9.66 20.20
N SER A 120 -14.69 -9.70 20.23
CA SER A 120 -15.43 -10.92 20.56
C SER A 120 -15.43 -11.98 19.47
N ARG A 121 -14.98 -11.66 18.24
CA ARG A 121 -14.97 -12.55 17.07
C ARG A 121 -13.58 -13.05 16.71
N VAL A 122 -12.53 -12.41 17.19
CA VAL A 122 -11.14 -12.78 16.94
C VAL A 122 -10.63 -13.63 18.08
N ARG A 123 -10.18 -14.86 17.78
CA ARG A 123 -9.63 -15.78 18.77
C ARG A 123 -8.22 -15.39 19.19
N GLU A 124 -7.39 -15.06 18.20
CA GLU A 124 -5.98 -14.74 18.42
C GLU A 124 -5.41 -13.93 17.25
N ALA A 125 -4.36 -13.18 17.51
CA ALA A 125 -3.60 -12.51 16.45
C ALA A 125 -2.68 -13.52 15.76
N PHE A 126 -2.84 -13.66 14.44
CA PHE A 126 -1.96 -14.51 13.61
C PHE A 126 -0.57 -13.88 13.44
N ARG A 127 -0.52 -12.57 13.18
CA ARG A 127 0.70 -11.76 13.12
C ARG A 127 0.45 -10.43 13.81
N ALA A 128 1.27 -10.12 14.80
CA ALA A 128 1.25 -8.85 15.53
C ALA A 128 2.66 -8.53 16.03
N PRO A 129 2.94 -7.26 16.40
CA PRO A 129 4.16 -6.91 17.13
C PRO A 129 4.26 -7.67 18.46
N ALA A 130 5.49 -7.87 18.96
CA ALA A 130 5.72 -8.55 20.24
C ALA A 130 5.21 -7.72 21.44
N SER A 131 5.24 -6.39 21.34
CA SER A 131 4.67 -5.45 22.30
C SER A 131 4.26 -4.14 21.62
N ASP A 132 3.73 -3.20 22.39
CA ASP A 132 3.37 -1.85 21.94
C ASP A 132 4.56 -0.86 21.96
N SER A 133 5.78 -1.33 22.26
CA SER A 133 6.98 -0.48 22.19
C SER A 133 7.30 -0.05 20.77
N ASP A 134 7.88 1.15 20.59
CA ASP A 134 8.33 1.63 19.28
C ASP A 134 9.31 0.65 18.61
N GLU A 135 10.17 0.02 19.40
CA GLU A 135 11.18 -0.93 18.93
C GLU A 135 10.55 -2.19 18.34
N ASP A 136 9.64 -2.83 19.08
CA ASP A 136 8.97 -4.05 18.64
C ASP A 136 8.05 -3.80 17.44
N ILE A 137 7.31 -2.69 17.45
CA ILE A 137 6.48 -2.28 16.34
C ILE A 137 7.33 -2.03 15.09
N LEU A 138 8.45 -1.30 15.21
CA LEU A 138 9.33 -1.04 14.07
C LEU A 138 10.02 -2.31 13.56
N ALA A 139 10.39 -3.22 14.45
CA ALA A 139 10.92 -4.54 14.07
C ALA A 139 9.88 -5.35 13.28
N TYR A 140 8.63 -5.36 13.75
CA TYR A 140 7.52 -6.00 13.05
C TYR A 140 7.27 -5.38 11.67
N ILE A 141 7.24 -4.04 11.57
CA ILE A 141 7.08 -3.32 10.30
C ILE A 141 8.18 -3.72 9.32
N ARG A 142 9.44 -3.72 9.74
CA ARG A 142 10.58 -4.09 8.88
C ARG A 142 10.52 -5.53 8.36
N ALA A 143 9.94 -6.43 9.14
CA ALA A 143 9.81 -7.84 8.76
C ALA A 143 8.60 -8.13 7.87
N ASN A 144 7.53 -7.31 7.95
CA ASN A 144 6.23 -7.64 7.35
C ASN A 144 5.69 -6.59 6.39
N ALA A 145 6.22 -5.36 6.39
CA ALA A 145 5.74 -4.32 5.48
C ALA A 145 6.12 -4.63 4.03
N HIS A 146 5.18 -4.44 3.13
CA HIS A 146 5.36 -4.60 1.69
C HIS A 146 4.67 -3.48 0.93
N THR A 147 4.80 -3.48 -0.38
CA THR A 147 4.12 -2.53 -1.26
C THR A 147 2.63 -2.83 -1.39
N VAL A 148 1.82 -1.79 -1.57
CA VAL A 148 0.44 -1.92 -2.07
C VAL A 148 0.33 -1.59 -3.57
N TYR A 149 1.46 -1.72 -4.28
CA TYR A 149 1.57 -1.63 -5.73
C TYR A 149 1.18 -0.27 -6.34
N HIS A 150 1.47 0.82 -5.62
CA HIS A 150 1.24 2.19 -6.07
C HIS A 150 2.53 3.00 -6.31
N PRO A 151 3.51 2.50 -7.11
CA PRO A 151 4.72 3.26 -7.42
C PRO A 151 4.38 4.47 -8.29
N THR A 152 5.01 5.62 -7.98
CA THR A 152 4.82 6.87 -8.71
C THR A 152 6.13 7.65 -8.80
N SER A 153 6.09 8.78 -9.51
CA SER A 153 7.09 9.87 -9.41
C SER A 153 8.47 9.59 -10.01
N THR A 154 8.68 8.47 -10.70
CA THR A 154 9.98 8.16 -11.32
C THR A 154 10.26 8.97 -12.58
N CYS A 155 9.22 9.57 -13.19
CA CYS A 155 9.30 10.50 -14.34
C CYS A 155 8.58 11.81 -14.04
N ALA A 156 8.75 12.36 -12.83
CA ALA A 156 7.94 13.45 -12.30
C ALA A 156 7.91 14.69 -13.19
N ILE A 157 6.72 15.31 -13.31
CA ILE A 157 6.52 16.62 -13.95
C ILE A 157 7.45 17.66 -13.30
N GLY A 158 8.10 18.46 -14.13
CA GLY A 158 9.08 19.45 -13.70
C GLY A 158 10.48 18.91 -13.45
N GLN A 159 10.68 17.57 -13.50
CA GLN A 159 11.99 16.93 -13.35
C GLN A 159 12.39 16.13 -14.60
N VAL A 160 11.51 15.27 -15.09
CA VAL A 160 11.75 14.41 -16.25
C VAL A 160 10.86 14.80 -17.43
N VAL A 161 9.64 15.20 -17.16
CA VAL A 161 8.68 15.65 -18.18
C VAL A 161 8.19 17.07 -17.88
N ASP A 162 7.73 17.77 -18.93
CA ASP A 162 7.05 19.06 -18.83
C ASP A 162 5.55 18.87 -18.45
N PRO A 163 4.78 19.97 -18.24
CA PRO A 163 3.35 19.87 -17.93
C PRO A 163 2.50 19.19 -19.01
N GLU A 164 2.96 19.13 -20.27
CA GLU A 164 2.35 18.41 -21.38
C GLU A 164 2.90 16.99 -21.53
N LEU A 165 3.60 16.48 -20.49
CA LEU A 165 4.16 15.14 -20.36
C LEU A 165 5.26 14.80 -21.39
N ARG A 166 5.86 15.80 -22.04
CA ARG A 166 6.97 15.61 -22.98
C ARG A 166 8.28 15.42 -22.20
N VAL A 167 9.06 14.42 -22.59
CA VAL A 167 10.36 14.15 -21.94
C VAL A 167 11.36 15.22 -22.31
N TYR A 168 11.97 15.87 -21.30
CA TYR A 168 13.00 16.89 -21.51
C TYR A 168 14.18 16.34 -22.33
N GLY A 169 14.70 17.14 -23.24
CA GLY A 169 15.85 16.80 -24.08
C GLY A 169 15.58 15.79 -25.18
N THR A 170 14.31 15.45 -25.45
CA THR A 170 13.90 14.57 -26.55
C THR A 170 12.81 15.21 -27.41
N GLU A 171 12.60 14.71 -28.62
CA GLU A 171 11.51 15.10 -29.50
C GLU A 171 10.56 13.92 -29.72
N GLY A 172 9.24 14.19 -29.73
CA GLY A 172 8.20 13.20 -30.05
C GLY A 172 7.98 12.12 -28.97
N LEU A 173 8.55 12.27 -27.76
CA LEU A 173 8.42 11.29 -26.67
C LEU A 173 7.64 11.89 -25.50
N ARG A 174 6.66 11.13 -24.99
CA ARG A 174 5.92 11.42 -23.77
C ARG A 174 5.91 10.23 -22.81
N VAL A 175 5.76 10.53 -21.52
CA VAL A 175 5.41 9.54 -20.49
C VAL A 175 4.02 9.89 -19.96
N VAL A 176 3.10 8.91 -19.98
CA VAL A 176 1.68 9.12 -19.65
C VAL A 176 1.21 8.00 -18.72
N ASP A 177 1.67 8.03 -17.49
CA ASP A 177 1.32 7.05 -16.44
C ASP A 177 1.58 7.63 -15.03
N ALA A 178 1.40 6.83 -13.99
CA ALA A 178 1.58 7.26 -12.60
C ALA A 178 3.00 7.80 -12.29
N SER A 179 4.01 7.47 -13.10
CA SER A 179 5.38 7.93 -12.87
C SER A 179 5.55 9.45 -13.04
N VAL A 180 4.63 10.12 -13.76
CA VAL A 180 4.70 11.57 -13.97
C VAL A 180 4.20 12.37 -12.77
N MET A 181 3.53 11.76 -11.80
CA MET A 181 3.05 12.46 -10.61
C MET A 181 4.23 13.09 -9.86
N PRO A 182 4.19 14.38 -9.49
CA PRO A 182 5.26 15.01 -8.69
C PRO A 182 5.43 14.39 -7.31
N SER A 183 4.34 13.88 -6.75
CA SER A 183 4.31 13.08 -5.52
C SER A 183 3.09 12.17 -5.53
N ILE A 184 3.14 11.07 -4.76
CA ILE A 184 2.01 10.15 -4.62
C ILE A 184 0.77 10.86 -4.07
N THR A 185 -0.40 10.49 -4.56
CA THR A 185 -1.71 10.91 -4.05
C THR A 185 -2.01 10.23 -2.71
N ARG A 186 -2.94 10.82 -1.91
CA ARG A 186 -3.30 10.28 -0.57
C ARG A 186 -4.42 9.23 -0.67
N ALA A 187 -4.35 8.34 -1.66
CA ALA A 187 -5.24 7.19 -1.86
C ALA A 187 -4.70 6.33 -2.99
N ASN A 188 -5.47 5.33 -3.41
CA ASN A 188 -5.15 4.48 -4.56
C ASN A 188 -4.90 5.32 -5.82
N THR A 189 -3.89 4.93 -6.59
CA THR A 189 -3.37 5.75 -7.71
C THR A 189 -4.09 5.53 -9.04
N HIS A 190 -5.03 4.58 -9.14
CA HIS A 190 -5.65 4.21 -10.41
C HIS A 190 -6.46 5.35 -11.04
N ALA A 191 -7.38 5.96 -10.28
CA ALA A 191 -8.22 7.05 -10.79
C ALA A 191 -7.39 8.27 -11.24
N PRO A 192 -6.42 8.79 -10.45
CA PRO A 192 -5.56 9.87 -10.92
C PRO A 192 -4.68 9.46 -12.11
N THR A 193 -4.29 8.20 -12.27
CA THR A 193 -3.56 7.74 -13.45
C THR A 193 -4.43 7.80 -14.72
N ILE A 194 -5.70 7.37 -14.63
CA ILE A 194 -6.66 7.50 -15.74
C ILE A 194 -6.90 8.99 -16.08
N MET A 195 -6.95 9.85 -15.07
CA MET A 195 -7.12 11.30 -15.29
C MET A 195 -5.93 11.92 -16.04
N ILE A 196 -4.71 11.40 -15.82
CA ILE A 196 -3.49 11.86 -16.48
C ILE A 196 -3.44 11.38 -17.94
N ALA A 197 -3.91 10.17 -18.22
CA ALA A 197 -3.87 9.55 -19.54
C ALA A 197 -4.99 10.03 -20.46
#